data_2f9b8be154949808eaa806b972db2f6e
#
_entry.id   2f9b8be154949808eaa806b972db2f6e
#
_cell.length_a   1.000
_cell.length_b   1.000
_cell.length_c   1.000
_cell.angle_alpha   90.00
_cell.angle_beta   90.00
_cell.angle_gamma   90.00
#
_symmetry.space_group_name_H-M   'P 1'
#
loop_
_entity.id
_entity.type
_entity.pdbx_description
1 polymer ?
#
loop_
_entity_poly.entity_id
_entity_poly.type
_entity_poly.pdbx_seq_one_letter_code
_entity_poly.pdbx_strand_id
1 'polypeptide(L)'
;IEHPNFEDYFASKLKFFAQVENACVNLDSDYIDRILENAQKSKKIITFSTKNEKADVFAYDIKKLTHTSISFRVKTSKFDEEIVLTMPGLFNVENALAAIATAMVLDIPFKNIYNGLKVARASGRMEAHVSKDGNIIVIVDYAHNKLSFQKLYESTKQEYPDKNIITVFGCPGGKAQLRRRDLGTLSGIHSKVSYLTAEDPGPEETVDICKE
;
A
#
# COMPACT_ATOMS: atom_id res chain seq x y z
N ILE A 1 3.96 -22.76 2.72
CA ILE A 1 4.18 -23.36 1.39
C ILE A 1 4.73 -22.24 0.53
N GLU A 2 5.99 -22.36 0.08
CA GLU A 2 6.56 -21.43 -0.86
C GLU A 2 6.13 -21.83 -2.29
N HIS A 3 5.78 -20.84 -3.09
CA HIS A 3 5.50 -21.06 -4.50
C HIS A 3 6.83 -21.21 -5.25
N PRO A 4 6.97 -22.19 -6.16
CA PRO A 4 8.24 -22.42 -6.88
C PRO A 4 8.64 -21.26 -7.81
N ASN A 5 7.67 -20.45 -8.24
CA ASN A 5 7.89 -19.30 -9.12
C ASN A 5 6.71 -18.32 -9.06
N PHE A 6 6.89 -17.16 -9.70
CA PHE A 6 5.85 -16.12 -9.77
C PHE A 6 4.55 -16.62 -10.44
N GLU A 7 4.63 -17.40 -11.50
CA GLU A 7 3.45 -17.87 -12.24
C GLU A 7 2.56 -18.77 -11.37
N ASP A 8 3.14 -19.66 -10.58
CA ASP A 8 2.41 -20.49 -9.62
C ASP A 8 1.74 -19.66 -8.53
N TYR A 9 2.49 -18.70 -7.95
CA TYR A 9 1.94 -17.74 -6.99
C TYR A 9 0.77 -16.96 -7.60
N PHE A 10 0.96 -16.39 -8.79
CA PHE A 10 -0.04 -15.57 -9.45
C PHE A 10 -1.28 -16.38 -9.84
N ALA A 11 -1.11 -17.57 -10.41
CA ALA A 11 -2.19 -18.48 -10.71
C ALA A 11 -3.02 -18.85 -9.45
N SER A 12 -2.35 -19.06 -8.33
CA SER A 12 -3.01 -19.33 -7.05
C SER A 12 -3.85 -18.14 -6.58
N LYS A 13 -3.36 -16.90 -6.77
CA LYS A 13 -4.15 -15.68 -6.48
C LYS A 13 -5.35 -15.53 -7.41
N LEU A 14 -5.20 -15.84 -8.70
CA LEU A 14 -6.29 -15.75 -9.66
C LEU A 14 -7.45 -16.73 -9.38
N LYS A 15 -7.16 -17.87 -8.76
CA LYS A 15 -8.22 -18.84 -8.33
C LYS A 15 -9.24 -18.22 -7.38
N PHE A 16 -8.86 -17.16 -6.65
CA PHE A 16 -9.76 -16.47 -5.74
C PHE A 16 -11.01 -15.93 -6.46
N PHE A 17 -10.84 -15.37 -7.66
CA PHE A 17 -11.95 -14.79 -8.43
C PHE A 17 -13.05 -15.82 -8.82
N ALA A 18 -12.70 -17.08 -8.94
CA ALA A 18 -13.68 -18.14 -9.19
C ALA A 18 -14.55 -18.49 -7.97
N GLN A 19 -14.19 -17.98 -6.78
CA GLN A 19 -14.81 -18.33 -5.51
C GLN A 19 -15.65 -17.19 -4.91
N VAL A 20 -15.64 -16.02 -5.56
CA VAL A 20 -16.32 -14.82 -5.05
C VAL A 20 -17.47 -14.40 -5.96
N GLU A 21 -18.55 -13.93 -5.37
CA GLU A 21 -19.69 -13.42 -6.15
C GLU A 21 -19.41 -12.01 -6.70
N ASN A 22 -18.67 -11.20 -5.94
CA ASN A 22 -18.35 -9.83 -6.31
C ASN A 22 -16.84 -9.63 -6.28
N ALA A 23 -16.27 -9.08 -7.33
CA ALA A 23 -14.85 -8.76 -7.44
C ALA A 23 -14.64 -7.25 -7.49
N CYS A 24 -13.77 -6.72 -6.63
CA CYS A 24 -13.27 -5.35 -6.72
C CYS A 24 -11.86 -5.39 -7.32
N VAL A 25 -11.66 -4.75 -8.48
CA VAL A 25 -10.42 -4.88 -9.26
C VAL A 25 -9.75 -3.53 -9.45
N ASN A 26 -8.47 -3.44 -9.05
CA ASN A 26 -7.63 -2.28 -9.31
C ASN A 26 -7.12 -2.31 -10.76
N LEU A 27 -7.56 -1.36 -11.60
CA LEU A 27 -7.12 -1.24 -12.99
C LEU A 27 -5.66 -0.76 -13.14
N ASP A 28 -5.06 -0.24 -12.07
CA ASP A 28 -3.67 0.20 -12.05
C ASP A 28 -2.69 -0.94 -11.72
N SER A 29 -3.21 -2.16 -11.51
CA SER A 29 -2.40 -3.34 -11.19
C SER A 29 -1.60 -3.85 -12.38
N ASP A 30 -0.41 -4.38 -12.12
CA ASP A 30 0.33 -5.18 -13.10
C ASP A 30 -0.51 -6.40 -13.52
N TYR A 31 -0.35 -6.84 -14.75
CA TYR A 31 -1.07 -8.00 -15.33
C TYR A 31 -2.61 -7.87 -15.31
N ILE A 32 -3.12 -6.64 -15.41
CA ILE A 32 -4.55 -6.32 -15.28
C ILE A 32 -5.43 -7.15 -16.23
N ASP A 33 -4.99 -7.42 -17.45
CA ASP A 33 -5.78 -8.19 -18.42
C ASP A 33 -6.07 -9.61 -17.91
N ARG A 34 -5.08 -10.28 -17.33
CA ARG A 34 -5.24 -11.61 -16.73
C ARG A 34 -6.12 -11.58 -15.49
N ILE A 35 -6.05 -10.51 -14.71
CA ILE A 35 -6.90 -10.31 -13.53
C ILE A 35 -8.36 -10.15 -13.97
N LEU A 36 -8.64 -9.28 -14.97
CA LEU A 36 -9.97 -9.04 -15.49
C LEU A 36 -10.58 -10.29 -16.14
N GLU A 37 -9.80 -11.05 -16.92
CA GLU A 37 -10.24 -12.31 -17.49
C GLU A 37 -10.72 -13.30 -16.41
N ASN A 38 -9.99 -13.41 -15.31
CA ASN A 38 -10.40 -14.29 -14.20
C ASN A 38 -11.54 -13.69 -13.37
N ALA A 39 -11.61 -12.37 -13.22
CA ALA A 39 -12.69 -11.70 -12.52
C ALA A 39 -14.05 -11.87 -13.22
N GLN A 40 -14.08 -12.12 -14.54
CA GLN A 40 -15.31 -12.44 -15.28
C GLN A 40 -16.06 -13.69 -14.75
N LYS A 41 -15.41 -14.51 -13.95
CA LYS A 41 -16.04 -15.63 -13.24
C LYS A 41 -16.95 -15.17 -12.09
N SER A 42 -16.78 -13.94 -11.62
CA SER A 42 -17.62 -13.32 -10.58
C SER A 42 -18.92 -12.78 -11.18
N LYS A 43 -20.00 -12.76 -10.41
CA LYS A 43 -21.32 -12.25 -10.86
C LYS A 43 -21.28 -10.73 -11.11
N LYS A 44 -20.48 -9.99 -10.35
CA LYS A 44 -20.34 -8.54 -10.45
C LYS A 44 -18.88 -8.15 -10.30
N ILE A 45 -18.44 -7.26 -11.18
CA ILE A 45 -17.11 -6.65 -11.09
C ILE A 45 -17.31 -5.16 -10.84
N ILE A 46 -16.59 -4.62 -9.88
CA ILE A 46 -16.43 -3.18 -9.67
C ILE A 46 -14.96 -2.84 -9.81
N THR A 47 -14.65 -1.97 -10.75
CA THR A 47 -13.28 -1.53 -11.01
C THR A 47 -12.96 -0.24 -10.27
N PHE A 48 -11.70 -0.07 -9.87
CA PHE A 48 -11.23 1.19 -9.31
C PHE A 48 -9.84 1.56 -9.85
N SER A 49 -9.55 2.88 -9.89
CA SER A 49 -8.30 3.38 -10.44
C SER A 49 -8.01 4.81 -9.97
N THR A 50 -6.73 5.16 -9.93
CA THR A 50 -6.24 6.55 -9.81
C THR A 50 -5.80 7.13 -11.16
N LYS A 51 -5.77 6.33 -12.23
CA LYS A 51 -5.24 6.70 -13.56
C LYS A 51 -6.26 6.58 -14.68
N ASN A 52 -7.20 5.63 -14.58
CA ASN A 52 -8.18 5.32 -15.62
C ASN A 52 -9.57 5.85 -15.23
N GLU A 53 -10.01 6.93 -15.88
CA GLU A 53 -11.30 7.56 -15.62
C GLU A 53 -12.53 6.70 -15.98
N LYS A 54 -12.34 5.59 -16.69
CA LYS A 54 -13.39 4.63 -17.03
C LYS A 54 -13.67 3.62 -15.91
N ALA A 55 -12.89 3.65 -14.83
CA ALA A 55 -13.15 2.82 -13.67
C ALA A 55 -14.49 3.19 -13.01
N ASP A 56 -15.17 2.22 -12.44
CA ASP A 56 -16.43 2.44 -11.69
C ASP A 56 -16.24 3.34 -10.47
N VAL A 57 -15.04 3.31 -9.88
CA VAL A 57 -14.61 4.17 -8.76
C VAL A 57 -13.30 4.83 -9.18
N PHE A 58 -13.34 6.09 -9.55
CA PHE A 58 -12.18 6.82 -10.05
C PHE A 58 -11.78 7.95 -9.11
N ALA A 59 -10.51 7.96 -8.66
CA ALA A 59 -9.96 9.07 -7.90
C ALA A 59 -9.23 10.05 -8.83
N TYR A 60 -9.47 11.33 -8.60
CA TYR A 60 -8.79 12.42 -9.32
C TYR A 60 -8.59 13.61 -8.38
N ASP A 61 -7.90 14.64 -8.86
CA ASP A 61 -7.62 15.88 -8.10
C ASP A 61 -7.00 15.58 -6.71
N ILE A 62 -6.04 14.64 -6.71
CA ILE A 62 -5.38 14.16 -5.49
C ILE A 62 -4.41 15.23 -5.00
N LYS A 63 -4.58 15.70 -3.76
CA LYS A 63 -3.82 16.79 -3.16
C LYS A 63 -3.36 16.43 -1.76
N LYS A 64 -2.09 16.70 -1.48
CA LYS A 64 -1.58 16.70 -0.12
C LYS A 64 -2.13 17.91 0.63
N LEU A 65 -2.76 17.70 1.77
CA LEU A 65 -3.25 18.77 2.64
C LEU A 65 -2.26 19.10 3.74
N THR A 66 -1.74 18.09 4.41
CA THR A 66 -0.76 18.21 5.50
C THR A 66 0.22 17.05 5.45
N HIS A 67 1.19 17.00 6.35
CA HIS A 67 2.10 15.86 6.51
C HIS A 67 1.40 14.54 6.89
N THR A 68 0.15 14.59 7.30
CA THR A 68 -0.62 13.43 7.77
C THR A 68 -1.96 13.28 7.08
N SER A 69 -2.25 14.07 6.04
CA SER A 69 -3.54 14.02 5.35
C SER A 69 -3.46 14.33 3.87
N ILE A 70 -4.32 13.66 3.11
CA ILE A 70 -4.46 13.80 1.66
C ILE A 70 -5.95 13.94 1.33
N SER A 71 -6.29 14.79 0.36
CA SER A 71 -7.64 14.84 -0.21
C SER A 71 -7.63 14.36 -1.66
N PHE A 72 -8.75 13.86 -2.10
CA PHE A 72 -9.01 13.52 -3.50
C PHE A 72 -10.50 13.57 -3.78
N ARG A 73 -10.85 13.80 -5.03
CA ARG A 73 -12.22 13.59 -5.47
C ARG A 73 -12.41 12.15 -5.93
N VAL A 74 -13.57 11.59 -5.62
CA VAL A 74 -13.95 10.26 -6.07
C VAL A 74 -15.23 10.32 -6.87
N LYS A 75 -15.16 9.88 -8.13
CA LYS A 75 -16.28 9.79 -9.06
C LYS A 75 -16.74 8.35 -9.18
N THR A 76 -18.04 8.15 -9.07
CA THR A 76 -18.73 6.88 -9.25
C THR A 76 -20.03 7.10 -10.04
N SER A 77 -20.79 6.06 -10.33
CA SER A 77 -22.14 6.18 -10.88
C SER A 77 -23.16 6.80 -9.92
N LYS A 78 -22.85 6.83 -8.61
CA LYS A 78 -23.78 7.31 -7.56
C LYS A 78 -23.42 8.67 -6.98
N PHE A 79 -22.15 9.07 -7.03
CA PHE A 79 -21.66 10.34 -6.46
C PHE A 79 -20.34 10.78 -7.09
N ASP A 80 -20.04 12.07 -6.95
CA ASP A 80 -18.76 12.71 -7.29
C ASP A 80 -18.44 13.69 -6.17
N GLU A 81 -17.62 13.25 -5.20
CA GLU A 81 -17.44 13.94 -3.93
C GLU A 81 -15.95 13.98 -3.49
N GLU A 82 -15.62 14.94 -2.63
CA GLU A 82 -14.31 15.04 -2.04
C GLU A 82 -14.20 14.15 -0.79
N ILE A 83 -13.09 13.44 -0.68
CA ILE A 83 -12.71 12.63 0.48
C ILE A 83 -11.41 13.16 1.05
N VAL A 84 -11.35 13.24 2.38
CA VAL A 84 -10.13 13.55 3.13
C VAL A 84 -9.73 12.31 3.92
N LEU A 85 -8.53 11.82 3.62
CA LEU A 85 -7.88 10.77 4.43
C LEU A 85 -6.88 11.40 5.38
N THR A 86 -6.83 10.89 6.59
CA THR A 86 -5.82 11.24 7.58
C THR A 86 -4.70 10.20 7.65
N MET A 87 -4.42 9.59 6.50
CA MET A 87 -3.30 8.71 6.20
C MET A 87 -2.60 9.25 4.95
N PRO A 88 -1.32 9.63 5.03
CA PRO A 88 -0.58 10.14 3.89
C PRO A 88 -0.22 8.99 2.92
N GLY A 89 0.25 9.38 1.73
CA GLY A 89 0.71 8.45 0.71
C GLY A 89 -0.34 8.07 -0.33
N LEU A 90 0.06 8.11 -1.60
CA LEU A 90 -0.82 7.84 -2.75
C LEU A 90 -1.43 6.43 -2.71
N PHE A 91 -0.68 5.43 -2.23
CA PHE A 91 -1.21 4.08 -2.09
C PHE A 91 -2.36 3.97 -1.09
N ASN A 92 -2.49 4.90 -0.12
CA ASN A 92 -3.66 4.95 0.75
C ASN A 92 -4.91 5.48 0.03
N VAL A 93 -4.76 6.25 -1.04
CA VAL A 93 -5.87 6.56 -1.95
C VAL A 93 -6.35 5.28 -2.65
N GLU A 94 -5.45 4.47 -3.19
CA GLU A 94 -5.81 3.17 -3.80
C GLU A 94 -6.51 2.25 -2.79
N ASN A 95 -6.01 2.17 -1.56
CA ASN A 95 -6.66 1.41 -0.47
C ASN A 95 -8.07 1.94 -0.16
N ALA A 96 -8.25 3.26 -0.15
CA ALA A 96 -9.56 3.87 0.05
C ALA A 96 -10.51 3.56 -1.11
N LEU A 97 -10.02 3.58 -2.38
CA LEU A 97 -10.84 3.20 -3.53
C LEU A 97 -11.30 1.74 -3.45
N ALA A 98 -10.46 0.82 -3.00
CA ALA A 98 -10.83 -0.57 -2.77
C ALA A 98 -11.94 -0.69 -1.71
N ALA A 99 -11.83 0.08 -0.62
CA ALA A 99 -12.85 0.14 0.42
C ALA A 99 -14.17 0.75 -0.10
N ILE A 100 -14.11 1.82 -0.92
CA ILE A 100 -15.28 2.44 -1.55
C ILE A 100 -15.94 1.44 -2.51
N ALA A 101 -15.18 0.76 -3.37
CA ALA A 101 -15.69 -0.23 -4.29
C ALA A 101 -16.44 -1.36 -3.54
N THR A 102 -15.86 -1.85 -2.45
CA THR A 102 -16.50 -2.85 -1.56
C THR A 102 -17.78 -2.30 -0.92
N ALA A 103 -17.75 -1.08 -0.41
CA ALA A 103 -18.91 -0.43 0.18
C ALA A 103 -20.04 -0.22 -0.83
N MET A 104 -19.71 0.06 -2.12
CA MET A 104 -20.70 0.14 -3.20
C MET A 104 -21.35 -1.20 -3.52
N VAL A 105 -20.61 -2.31 -3.41
CA VAL A 105 -21.17 -3.67 -3.54
C VAL A 105 -22.22 -3.91 -2.45
N LEU A 106 -21.97 -3.41 -1.25
CA LEU A 106 -22.82 -3.57 -0.07
C LEU A 106 -23.91 -2.48 0.05
N ASP A 107 -24.06 -1.62 -0.97
CA ASP A 107 -25.00 -0.49 -1.01
C ASP A 107 -24.90 0.46 0.22
N ILE A 108 -23.70 0.64 0.75
CA ILE A 108 -23.43 1.55 1.85
C ILE A 108 -23.57 3.00 1.37
N PRO A 109 -24.37 3.86 2.04
CA PRO A 109 -24.53 5.25 1.66
C PRO A 109 -23.21 6.04 1.74
N PHE A 110 -23.00 6.99 0.82
CA PHE A 110 -21.79 7.82 0.77
C PHE A 110 -21.43 8.46 2.11
N LYS A 111 -22.40 9.00 2.84
CA LYS A 111 -22.18 9.60 4.17
C LYS A 111 -21.45 8.64 5.13
N ASN A 112 -21.79 7.36 5.10
CA ASN A 112 -21.17 6.37 5.97
C ASN A 112 -19.76 6.00 5.48
N ILE A 113 -19.57 5.89 4.15
CA ILE A 113 -18.26 5.72 3.52
C ILE A 113 -17.34 6.88 3.91
N TYR A 114 -17.78 8.11 3.74
CA TYR A 114 -17.03 9.31 4.08
C TYR A 114 -16.64 9.35 5.55
N ASN A 115 -17.58 9.11 6.45
CA ASN A 115 -17.32 9.13 7.88
C ASN A 115 -16.35 8.04 8.31
N GLY A 116 -16.43 6.85 7.71
CA GLY A 116 -15.49 5.75 7.96
C GLY A 116 -14.07 6.11 7.50
N LEU A 117 -13.93 6.59 6.26
CA LEU A 117 -12.64 6.96 5.69
C LEU A 117 -11.98 8.13 6.42
N LYS A 118 -12.76 9.13 6.84
CA LYS A 118 -12.25 10.28 7.60
C LYS A 118 -11.54 9.90 8.90
N VAL A 119 -11.98 8.83 9.56
CA VAL A 119 -11.40 8.35 10.81
C VAL A 119 -10.54 7.11 10.65
N ALA A 120 -10.46 6.59 9.43
CA ALA A 120 -9.66 5.39 9.15
C ALA A 120 -8.20 5.59 9.54
N ARG A 121 -7.65 4.59 10.19
CA ARG A 121 -6.23 4.49 10.53
C ARG A 121 -5.80 3.05 10.31
N ALA A 122 -4.63 2.87 9.78
CA ALA A 122 -3.99 1.58 9.69
C ALA A 122 -2.65 1.67 10.42
N SER A 123 -2.57 1.11 11.61
CA SER A 123 -1.33 1.08 12.38
C SER A 123 -0.22 0.45 11.56
N GLY A 124 0.96 1.06 11.57
CA GLY A 124 2.10 0.61 10.78
C GLY A 124 1.92 0.70 9.25
N ARG A 125 1.09 1.61 8.75
CA ARG A 125 0.92 1.88 7.32
C ARG A 125 1.08 3.37 7.03
N MET A 126 2.31 3.82 6.70
CA MET A 126 2.66 5.23 6.60
C MET A 126 2.18 6.04 7.81
N GLU A 127 2.22 5.44 8.98
CA GLU A 127 1.81 6.09 10.21
C GLU A 127 2.84 7.15 10.57
N ALA A 128 2.49 8.42 10.35
CA ALA A 128 3.39 9.55 10.52
C ALA A 128 3.20 10.23 11.88
N HIS A 129 4.27 10.36 12.62
CA HIS A 129 4.37 11.09 13.88
C HIS A 129 5.30 12.27 13.70
N VAL A 130 4.80 13.48 13.92
CA VAL A 130 5.56 14.72 13.72
C VAL A 130 5.97 15.28 15.07
N SER A 131 7.25 15.65 15.24
CA SER A 131 7.72 16.33 16.43
C SER A 131 7.06 17.70 16.60
N LYS A 132 7.02 18.24 17.82
CA LYS A 132 6.35 19.51 18.12
C LYS A 132 6.87 20.69 17.30
N ASP A 133 8.16 20.67 16.97
CA ASP A 133 8.83 21.69 16.16
C ASP A 133 8.76 21.42 14.63
N GLY A 134 8.12 20.30 14.21
CA GLY A 134 8.01 19.91 12.81
C GLY A 134 9.30 19.41 12.16
N ASN A 135 10.41 19.35 12.89
CA ASN A 135 11.71 19.03 12.32
C ASN A 135 11.92 17.54 12.09
N ILE A 136 11.34 16.70 12.93
CA ILE A 136 11.47 15.25 12.87
C ILE A 136 10.10 14.65 12.52
N ILE A 137 10.10 13.75 11.53
CA ILE A 137 8.94 12.98 11.14
C ILE A 137 9.33 11.52 11.24
N VAL A 138 8.64 10.78 12.12
CA VAL A 138 8.82 9.34 12.26
C VAL A 138 7.70 8.67 11.47
N ILE A 139 8.06 7.82 10.53
CA ILE A 139 7.11 7.01 9.75
C ILE A 139 7.24 5.57 10.20
N VAL A 140 6.14 4.98 10.64
CA VAL A 140 6.04 3.56 10.94
C VAL A 140 5.31 2.87 9.80
N ASP A 141 5.96 1.89 9.16
CA ASP A 141 5.39 1.15 8.04
C ASP A 141 5.74 -0.33 8.11
N TYR A 142 4.86 -1.17 7.60
CA TYR A 142 5.02 -2.63 7.53
C TYR A 142 5.73 -3.09 6.25
N ALA A 143 6.32 -2.21 5.48
CA ALA A 143 7.09 -2.59 4.31
C ALA A 143 8.18 -3.60 4.70
N HIS A 144 8.21 -4.76 4.03
CA HIS A 144 9.09 -5.86 4.40
C HIS A 144 9.60 -6.68 3.21
N ASN A 145 9.40 -6.22 1.99
CA ASN A 145 9.93 -6.81 0.77
C ASN A 145 10.42 -5.72 -0.19
N LYS A 146 11.15 -6.11 -1.22
CA LYS A 146 11.78 -5.20 -2.17
C LYS A 146 10.81 -4.14 -2.72
N LEU A 147 9.66 -4.57 -3.25
CA LEU A 147 8.69 -3.66 -3.86
C LEU A 147 8.08 -2.69 -2.85
N SER A 148 7.71 -3.17 -1.67
CA SER A 148 7.14 -2.33 -0.63
C SER A 148 8.15 -1.33 -0.07
N PHE A 149 9.42 -1.73 0.09
CA PHE A 149 10.51 -0.84 0.50
C PHE A 149 10.76 0.25 -0.54
N GLN A 150 10.82 -0.12 -1.82
CA GLN A 150 10.98 0.84 -2.91
C GLN A 150 9.83 1.86 -2.91
N LYS A 151 8.58 1.41 -2.87
CA LYS A 151 7.41 2.29 -2.82
C LYS A 151 7.39 3.18 -1.58
N LEU A 152 7.82 2.65 -0.42
CA LEU A 152 7.93 3.44 0.80
C LEU A 152 8.94 4.58 0.65
N TYR A 153 10.13 4.32 0.09
CA TYR A 153 11.13 5.36 -0.16
C TYR A 153 10.67 6.38 -1.18
N GLU A 154 10.08 5.94 -2.29
CA GLU A 154 9.52 6.83 -3.32
C GLU A 154 8.45 7.76 -2.72
N SER A 155 7.50 7.20 -1.99
CA SER A 155 6.44 7.95 -1.32
C SER A 155 7.01 8.90 -0.25
N THR A 156 7.97 8.44 0.55
CA THR A 156 8.59 9.27 1.58
C THR A 156 9.36 10.43 0.97
N LYS A 157 10.11 10.21 -0.10
CA LYS A 157 10.84 11.26 -0.81
C LYS A 157 9.91 12.26 -1.49
N GLN A 158 8.82 11.79 -2.08
CA GLN A 158 7.80 12.67 -2.66
C GLN A 158 7.09 13.49 -1.59
N GLU A 159 6.83 12.88 -0.44
CA GLU A 159 6.13 13.51 0.68
C GLU A 159 7.01 14.53 1.41
N TYR A 160 8.32 14.23 1.55
CA TYR A 160 9.30 15.01 2.32
C TYR A 160 10.60 15.24 1.53
N PRO A 161 10.55 15.98 0.40
CA PRO A 161 11.68 16.09 -0.53
C PRO A 161 12.96 16.69 0.11
N ASP A 162 12.81 17.57 1.09
CA ASP A 162 13.91 18.29 1.74
C ASP A 162 14.44 17.59 3.00
N LYS A 163 13.89 16.43 3.36
CA LYS A 163 14.31 15.69 4.56
C LYS A 163 15.32 14.59 4.24
N ASN A 164 16.28 14.41 5.14
CA ASN A 164 17.16 13.25 5.12
C ASN A 164 16.40 12.04 5.68
N ILE A 165 16.51 10.90 5.00
CA ILE A 165 15.91 9.65 5.47
C ILE A 165 16.91 8.92 6.36
N ILE A 166 16.46 8.52 7.53
CA ILE A 166 17.13 7.57 8.43
C ILE A 166 16.22 6.36 8.52
N THR A 167 16.74 5.17 8.22
CA THR A 167 15.94 3.96 8.21
C THR A 167 16.35 3.04 9.35
N VAL A 168 15.36 2.44 10.02
CA VAL A 168 15.54 1.41 11.03
C VAL A 168 14.74 0.19 10.59
N PHE A 169 15.38 -0.94 10.35
CA PHE A 169 14.70 -2.17 9.93
C PHE A 169 15.48 -3.41 10.31
N GLY A 170 14.84 -4.58 10.22
CA GLY A 170 15.43 -5.88 10.37
C GLY A 170 14.97 -6.83 9.28
N CYS A 171 15.53 -8.04 9.29
CA CYS A 171 15.10 -9.15 8.47
C CYS A 171 14.98 -10.41 9.33
N PRO A 172 14.02 -11.32 9.01
CA PRO A 172 13.82 -12.54 9.79
C PRO A 172 14.94 -13.56 9.56
N GLY A 173 15.14 -14.41 10.54
CA GLY A 173 15.95 -15.60 10.43
C GLY A 173 15.22 -16.77 9.74
N GLY A 174 15.96 -17.69 9.15
CA GLY A 174 15.48 -18.97 8.61
C GLY A 174 14.58 -18.88 7.39
N LYS A 175 14.27 -17.66 6.89
CA LYS A 175 13.35 -17.45 5.74
C LYS A 175 13.67 -16.18 4.99
N ALA A 176 13.23 -16.12 3.72
CA ALA A 176 13.28 -14.91 2.87
C ALA A 176 14.68 -14.26 2.78
N GLN A 177 15.74 -15.04 2.64
CA GLN A 177 17.14 -14.58 2.61
C GLN A 177 17.42 -13.51 1.56
N LEU A 178 16.84 -13.63 0.36
CA LEU A 178 16.97 -12.60 -0.70
C LEU A 178 16.52 -11.21 -0.24
N ARG A 179 15.60 -11.15 0.73
CA ARG A 179 15.10 -9.92 1.31
C ARG A 179 16.19 -9.14 2.04
N ARG A 180 17.13 -9.80 2.70
CA ARG A 180 18.24 -9.17 3.44
C ARG A 180 19.04 -8.27 2.48
N ARG A 181 19.51 -8.84 1.37
CA ARG A 181 20.25 -8.12 0.33
C ARG A 181 19.40 -7.04 -0.35
N ASP A 182 18.15 -7.33 -0.69
CA ASP A 182 17.27 -6.38 -1.37
C ASP A 182 17.00 -5.13 -0.50
N LEU A 183 16.66 -5.33 0.78
CA LEU A 183 16.37 -4.22 1.70
C LEU A 183 17.63 -3.44 2.06
N GLY A 184 18.75 -4.13 2.31
CA GLY A 184 20.04 -3.50 2.54
C GLY A 184 20.47 -2.62 1.36
N THR A 185 20.33 -3.12 0.12
CA THR A 185 20.65 -2.37 -1.09
C THR A 185 19.79 -1.12 -1.23
N LEU A 186 18.47 -1.26 -1.10
CA LEU A 186 17.54 -0.11 -1.19
C LEU A 186 17.80 0.91 -0.07
N SER A 187 18.06 0.44 1.14
CA SER A 187 18.38 1.32 2.26
C SER A 187 19.67 2.10 2.02
N GLY A 188 20.71 1.44 1.49
CA GLY A 188 21.98 2.10 1.13
C GLY A 188 21.84 3.16 0.03
N ILE A 189 20.91 2.98 -0.90
CA ILE A 189 20.63 3.94 -1.98
C ILE A 189 19.85 5.17 -1.50
N HIS A 190 18.88 4.95 -0.61
CA HIS A 190 17.87 5.97 -0.29
C HIS A 190 18.06 6.64 1.07
N SER A 191 18.78 6.02 2.01
CA SER A 191 18.95 6.53 3.37
C SER A 191 20.30 7.19 3.56
N LYS A 192 20.34 8.26 4.36
CA LYS A 192 21.60 8.86 4.84
C LYS A 192 22.27 7.96 5.88
N VAL A 193 21.47 7.28 6.69
CA VAL A 193 21.92 6.32 7.72
C VAL A 193 20.91 5.20 7.80
N SER A 194 21.41 3.97 7.95
CA SER A 194 20.58 2.78 8.16
C SER A 194 21.01 2.11 9.47
N TYR A 195 20.02 1.87 10.33
CA TYR A 195 20.18 1.08 11.56
C TYR A 195 19.56 -0.29 11.34
N LEU A 196 20.38 -1.31 11.41
CA LEU A 196 19.93 -2.70 11.31
C LEU A 196 19.66 -3.25 12.72
N THR A 197 18.54 -3.93 12.88
CA THR A 197 18.10 -4.45 14.16
C THR A 197 17.47 -5.85 14.02
N ALA A 198 17.14 -6.47 15.14
CA ALA A 198 16.43 -7.75 15.12
C ALA A 198 14.97 -7.59 14.62
N GLU A 199 14.55 -8.50 13.75
CA GLU A 199 13.16 -8.74 13.37
C GLU A 199 12.95 -10.27 13.34
N ASP A 200 12.43 -10.88 14.39
CA ASP A 200 12.17 -12.32 14.48
C ASP A 200 13.35 -13.19 13.97
N PRO A 201 14.54 -13.11 14.60
CA PRO A 201 15.76 -13.77 14.10
C PRO A 201 15.68 -15.30 14.18
N GLY A 202 14.73 -15.85 14.97
CA GLY A 202 14.63 -17.29 15.21
C GLY A 202 15.91 -17.84 15.81
N PRO A 203 16.48 -18.93 15.25
CA PRO A 203 17.73 -19.51 15.73
C PRO A 203 19.00 -18.83 15.21
N GLU A 204 18.88 -17.84 14.31
CA GLU A 204 20.04 -17.14 13.74
C GLU A 204 20.47 -15.95 14.62
N GLU A 205 21.76 -15.70 14.68
CA GLU A 205 22.28 -14.51 15.33
C GLU A 205 21.95 -13.25 14.52
N THR A 206 21.39 -12.23 15.17
CA THR A 206 21.02 -10.96 14.51
C THR A 206 22.18 -10.34 13.75
N VAL A 207 23.40 -10.42 14.31
CA VAL A 207 24.61 -9.88 13.67
C VAL A 207 24.92 -10.56 12.34
N ASP A 208 24.66 -11.85 12.22
CA ASP A 208 24.93 -12.59 10.98
C ASP A 208 23.88 -12.25 9.92
N ILE A 209 22.61 -12.11 10.29
CA ILE A 209 21.55 -11.60 9.42
C ILE A 209 21.89 -10.20 8.88
N CYS A 210 22.47 -9.33 9.73
CA CYS A 210 22.82 -7.95 9.34
C CYS A 210 24.05 -7.86 8.42
N LYS A 211 24.89 -8.91 8.32
CA LYS A 211 26.07 -8.96 7.43
C LYS A 211 25.73 -9.31 5.99
N GLU A 212 24.59 -9.93 5.73
CA GLU A 212 24.12 -10.31 4.39
C GLU A 212 23.43 -9.16 3.65
#